data_46d137554c6bcbfd74770b92cde9d4b2
#
_entry.id   46d137554c6bcbfd74770b92cde9d4b2
#
_cell.length_a   1.000
_cell.length_b   1.000
_cell.length_c   1.000
_cell.angle_alpha   90.00
_cell.angle_beta   90.00
_cell.angle_gamma   90.00
#
_symmetry.space_group_name_H-M   'P 1'
#
loop_
_entity.id
_entity.type
_entity.pdbx_description
1 polymer ?
#
loop_
_entity_poly.entity_id
_entity_poly.type
_entity_poly.pdbx_seq_one_letter_code
_entity_poly.pdbx_strand_id
1 'polypeptide(L)'
;MEEINGCNLLNTKRDGRMPSEFTSSYHVHVIVRQGQMRFSDGKQVYGSQKDDLVIWQMSNTIQEVVYSDDFEADFLIASGDFLSRFNPEMIWASKGFIFIRINPSFHLHEESLRLMNDDFTLFRSRLDQPQTPFKEEVIGRVMQIFLYDLWTVYSQEMTQMETTDNAARIFLRFLSLVQRDCRRQRDVAYYADVLCITPKYLSQVSRSVSGLPASEWITYYVTFELVNLLNDQSKTFTEVADLMHFETASHFSRYVKKLLGESPSEFRNK
;
A
#
# COMPACT_ATOMS: atom_id res chain seq x y z
N MET A 1 15.50 6.83 19.13
CA MET A 1 14.06 7.14 18.89
C MET A 1 13.24 6.15 19.70
N GLU A 2 12.23 6.61 20.46
CA GLU A 2 11.25 5.67 21.00
C GLU A 2 10.60 4.94 19.83
N GLU A 3 10.53 3.63 19.90
CA GLU A 3 9.89 2.77 18.90
C GLU A 3 8.42 3.20 18.80
N ILE A 4 8.00 3.67 17.61
CA ILE A 4 6.60 4.07 17.39
C ILE A 4 5.79 2.79 17.22
N ASN A 5 5.25 2.28 18.32
CA ASN A 5 4.29 1.20 18.30
C ASN A 5 2.93 1.76 17.87
N GLY A 6 2.58 1.54 16.59
CA GLY A 6 1.29 1.95 16.06
C GLY A 6 1.37 3.15 15.11
N CYS A 7 0.71 4.26 15.46
CA CYS A 7 0.59 5.46 14.65
C CYS A 7 0.90 6.72 15.47
N ASN A 8 1.59 7.69 14.86
CA ASN A 8 1.90 8.98 15.47
C ASN A 8 1.75 10.12 14.44
N LEU A 9 1.41 11.32 14.91
CA LEU A 9 1.30 12.52 14.10
C LEU A 9 2.14 13.63 14.70
N LEU A 10 3.14 14.10 13.95
CA LEU A 10 4.06 15.15 14.33
C LEU A 10 3.86 16.37 13.42
N ASN A 11 3.76 17.55 14.01
CA ASN A 11 3.82 18.82 13.28
C ASN A 11 5.12 19.53 13.62
N THR A 12 5.90 19.91 12.61
CA THR A 12 7.26 20.44 12.79
C THR A 12 7.30 21.75 13.58
N LYS A 13 6.31 22.62 13.39
CA LYS A 13 6.22 23.91 14.10
C LYS A 13 5.68 23.74 15.53
N ARG A 14 4.57 23.00 15.69
CA ARG A 14 3.96 22.75 16.99
C ARG A 14 4.89 22.00 17.94
N ASP A 15 5.50 20.93 17.43
CA ASP A 15 6.27 20.00 18.25
C ASP A 15 7.76 20.35 18.29
N GLY A 16 8.20 21.34 17.49
CA GLY A 16 9.58 21.82 17.45
C GLY A 16 10.60 20.74 17.05
N ARG A 17 10.15 19.70 16.33
CA ARG A 17 10.96 18.54 15.96
C ARG A 17 10.86 18.29 14.47
N MET A 18 11.99 17.94 13.88
CA MET A 18 12.05 17.28 12.59
C MET A 18 12.24 15.78 12.85
N PRO A 19 11.52 14.90 12.11
CA PRO A 19 11.83 13.47 12.17
C PRO A 19 13.27 13.25 11.72
N SER A 20 14.14 12.85 12.67
CA SER A 20 15.59 12.76 12.44
C SER A 20 16.02 11.53 11.65
N GLU A 21 15.17 10.50 11.58
CA GLU A 21 15.44 9.25 10.87
C GLU A 21 14.15 8.68 10.31
N PHE A 22 14.11 8.58 8.98
CA PHE A 22 13.08 7.83 8.27
C PHE A 22 13.58 6.41 8.09
N THR A 23 13.27 5.55 9.05
CA THR A 23 13.66 4.16 8.96
C THR A 23 12.79 3.43 7.95
N SER A 24 13.39 2.46 7.25
CA SER A 24 12.66 1.52 6.36
C SER A 24 11.54 0.73 7.04
N SER A 25 11.33 0.94 8.34
CA SER A 25 10.35 0.25 9.18
C SER A 25 9.01 0.96 9.29
N TYR A 26 8.88 2.19 8.76
CA TYR A 26 7.67 2.99 8.88
C TYR A 26 7.15 3.45 7.52
N HIS A 27 5.83 3.60 7.44
CA HIS A 27 5.17 4.38 6.41
C HIS A 27 5.01 5.81 6.90
N VAL A 28 5.38 6.77 6.07
CA VAL A 28 5.33 8.19 6.44
C VAL A 28 4.53 8.94 5.37
N HIS A 29 3.50 9.65 5.82
CA HIS A 29 2.70 10.53 4.96
C HIS A 29 2.93 11.96 5.43
N VAL A 30 3.35 12.85 4.53
CA VAL A 30 3.72 14.23 4.85
C VAL A 30 2.85 15.18 4.07
N ILE A 31 2.16 16.09 4.74
CA ILE A 31 1.54 17.25 4.09
C ILE A 31 2.42 18.47 4.34
N VAL A 32 2.96 19.05 3.27
CA VAL A 32 3.77 20.26 3.35
C VAL A 32 2.85 21.46 3.59
N ARG A 33 3.06 22.18 4.69
CA ARG A 33 2.24 23.34 5.07
C ARG A 33 2.84 24.67 4.61
N GLN A 34 4.18 24.74 4.64
CA GLN A 34 4.95 25.92 4.22
C GLN A 34 6.35 25.49 3.79
N GLY A 35 7.01 26.31 2.96
CA GLY A 35 8.36 26.07 2.50
C GLY A 35 8.47 24.95 1.46
N GLN A 36 9.65 24.39 1.36
CA GLN A 36 10.01 23.35 0.38
C GLN A 36 10.84 22.25 1.01
N MET A 37 10.72 21.05 0.44
CA MET A 37 11.52 19.88 0.79
C MET A 37 12.08 19.24 -0.47
N ARG A 38 13.30 18.71 -0.39
CA ARG A 38 13.90 17.82 -1.42
C ARG A 38 14.37 16.55 -0.76
N PHE A 39 14.22 15.42 -1.46
CA PHE A 39 14.73 14.14 -1.02
C PHE A 39 15.08 13.26 -2.23
N SER A 40 15.90 12.24 -2.01
CA SER A 40 16.32 11.28 -3.03
C SER A 40 15.95 9.87 -2.62
N ASP A 41 15.61 9.01 -3.61
CA ASP A 41 15.46 7.56 -3.43
C ASP A 41 16.75 6.79 -3.83
N GLY A 42 17.84 7.54 -4.03
CA GLY A 42 19.13 7.02 -4.53
C GLY A 42 19.21 6.89 -6.06
N LYS A 43 18.11 7.16 -6.79
CA LYS A 43 18.07 7.16 -8.26
C LYS A 43 17.62 8.51 -8.81
N GLN A 44 16.68 9.13 -8.14
CA GLN A 44 16.04 10.36 -8.56
C GLN A 44 15.87 11.30 -7.37
N VAL A 45 15.89 12.61 -7.65
CA VAL A 45 15.63 13.67 -6.67
C VAL A 45 14.21 14.17 -6.88
N TYR A 46 13.46 14.24 -5.80
CA TYR A 46 12.10 14.73 -5.75
C TYR A 46 12.05 16.06 -5.01
N GLY A 47 11.24 16.99 -5.48
CA GLY A 47 10.94 18.26 -4.83
C GLY A 47 9.49 18.28 -4.37
N SER A 48 9.24 18.93 -3.23
CA SER A 48 7.89 19.13 -2.71
C SER A 48 7.76 20.53 -2.15
N GLN A 49 6.58 21.08 -2.25
CA GLN A 49 6.24 22.42 -1.82
C GLN A 49 4.91 22.43 -1.07
N LYS A 50 4.46 23.61 -0.66
CA LYS A 50 3.18 23.77 0.04
C LYS A 50 2.04 23.06 -0.72
N ASP A 51 1.19 22.38 0.06
CA ASP A 51 0.02 21.60 -0.39
C ASP A 51 0.37 20.32 -1.16
N ASP A 52 1.65 19.90 -1.15
CA ASP A 52 2.04 18.59 -1.65
C ASP A 52 1.87 17.52 -0.56
N LEU A 53 1.44 16.33 -1.00
CA LEU A 53 1.47 15.11 -0.21
C LEU A 53 2.70 14.30 -0.62
N VAL A 54 3.53 13.99 0.37
CA VAL A 54 4.71 13.13 0.20
C VAL A 54 4.50 11.83 0.96
N ILE A 55 4.80 10.70 0.34
CA ILE A 55 4.63 9.39 0.95
C ILE A 55 5.90 8.56 0.82
N TRP A 56 6.42 8.15 1.96
CA TRP A 56 7.53 7.22 2.05
C TRP A 56 7.05 5.87 2.57
N GLN A 57 7.27 4.85 1.78
CA GLN A 57 6.91 3.47 2.13
C GLN A 57 8.08 2.78 2.83
N MET A 58 7.80 1.77 3.63
CA MET A 58 8.81 0.98 4.37
C MET A 58 9.97 0.45 3.52
N SER A 59 9.78 0.25 2.22
CA SER A 59 10.82 -0.26 1.31
C SER A 59 11.63 0.85 0.65
N ASN A 60 11.29 2.11 0.88
CA ASN A 60 11.97 3.23 0.24
C ASN A 60 13.24 3.59 1.01
N THR A 61 14.37 3.61 0.31
CA THR A 61 15.59 4.20 0.83
C THR A 61 15.52 5.70 0.59
N ILE A 62 15.11 6.45 1.61
CA ILE A 62 15.09 7.92 1.52
C ILE A 62 16.45 8.45 1.96
N GLN A 63 17.05 9.30 1.13
CA GLN A 63 18.37 9.88 1.32
C GLN A 63 18.31 11.40 1.07
N GLU A 64 19.31 12.11 1.60
CA GLU A 64 19.57 13.52 1.27
C GLU A 64 18.32 14.41 1.42
N VAL A 65 17.60 14.27 2.56
CA VAL A 65 16.44 15.12 2.81
C VAL A 65 16.92 16.52 3.22
N VAL A 66 16.51 17.53 2.45
CA VAL A 66 16.85 18.95 2.67
C VAL A 66 15.56 19.76 2.75
N TYR A 67 15.52 20.64 3.72
CA TYR A 67 14.37 21.52 3.98
C TYR A 67 14.75 22.98 3.82
N SER A 68 13.80 23.82 3.40
CA SER A 68 13.96 25.28 3.48
C SER A 68 13.86 25.78 4.92
N ASP A 69 14.38 26.99 5.19
CA ASP A 69 14.40 27.57 6.54
C ASP A 69 13.00 27.79 7.12
N ASP A 70 12.00 28.01 6.26
CA ASP A 70 10.61 28.23 6.61
C ASP A 70 9.75 26.97 6.55
N PHE A 71 10.37 25.78 6.47
CA PHE A 71 9.65 24.53 6.29
C PHE A 71 8.74 24.18 7.46
N GLU A 72 7.47 23.95 7.15
CA GLU A 72 6.46 23.45 8.07
C GLU A 72 5.69 22.31 7.42
N ALA A 73 5.50 21.21 8.16
CA ALA A 73 4.77 20.04 7.66
C ALA A 73 4.16 19.21 8.79
N ASP A 74 3.12 18.45 8.45
CA ASP A 74 2.57 17.37 9.28
C ASP A 74 3.07 16.03 8.77
N PHE A 75 3.59 15.20 9.70
CA PHE A 75 4.10 13.85 9.44
C PHE A 75 3.23 12.83 10.14
N LEU A 76 2.42 12.07 9.40
CA LEU A 76 1.72 10.90 9.89
C LEU A 76 2.63 9.68 9.70
N ILE A 77 3.06 9.09 10.81
CA ILE A 77 4.03 7.98 10.84
C ILE A 77 3.32 6.75 11.38
N ALA A 78 3.32 5.65 10.62
CA ALA A 78 2.67 4.41 11.00
C ALA A 78 3.61 3.21 10.84
N SER A 79 3.61 2.30 11.82
CA SER A 79 4.36 1.04 11.72
C SER A 79 3.70 0.10 10.70
N GLY A 80 4.50 -0.78 10.08
CA GLY A 80 3.98 -1.76 9.12
C GLY A 80 2.97 -2.72 9.74
N ASP A 81 3.22 -3.14 10.99
CA ASP A 81 2.31 -4.01 11.73
C ASP A 81 0.97 -3.32 12.02
N PHE A 82 0.99 -2.03 12.35
CA PHE A 82 -0.23 -1.26 12.54
C PHE A 82 -1.01 -1.14 11.23
N LEU A 83 -0.35 -0.74 10.14
CA LEU A 83 -1.01 -0.65 8.84
C LEU A 83 -1.56 -1.99 8.35
N SER A 84 -0.84 -3.09 8.53
CA SER A 84 -1.30 -4.42 8.09
C SER A 84 -2.59 -4.86 8.77
N ARG A 85 -2.78 -4.48 10.05
CA ARG A 85 -4.01 -4.80 10.82
C ARG A 85 -5.23 -3.99 10.36
N PHE A 86 -5.03 -2.79 9.82
CA PHE A 86 -6.11 -1.87 9.49
C PHE A 86 -6.23 -1.57 7.99
N ASN A 87 -5.39 -2.17 7.16
CA ASN A 87 -5.47 -1.97 5.71
C ASN A 87 -6.74 -2.63 5.14
N PRO A 88 -7.67 -1.85 4.55
CA PRO A 88 -9.00 -2.35 4.21
C PRO A 88 -9.01 -3.41 3.10
N GLU A 89 -8.17 -3.31 2.09
CA GLU A 89 -8.08 -4.28 0.99
C GLU A 89 -6.72 -4.28 0.32
N MET A 90 -6.10 -5.48 0.24
CA MET A 90 -4.76 -5.65 -0.32
C MET A 90 -4.66 -5.32 -1.83
N ILE A 91 -5.75 -5.45 -2.58
CA ILE A 91 -5.79 -5.17 -4.03
C ILE A 91 -5.57 -3.68 -4.30
N TRP A 92 -6.25 -2.84 -3.53
CA TRP A 92 -6.11 -1.40 -3.60
C TRP A 92 -4.73 -0.94 -3.11
N ALA A 93 -4.27 -1.55 -2.01
CA ALA A 93 -2.94 -1.28 -1.47
C ALA A 93 -1.82 -1.52 -2.49
N SER A 94 -1.91 -2.55 -3.33
CA SER A 94 -0.87 -2.85 -4.32
C SER A 94 -0.80 -1.82 -5.45
N LYS A 95 -1.94 -1.30 -5.93
CA LYS A 95 -1.97 -0.22 -6.93
C LYS A 95 -1.44 1.09 -6.34
N GLY A 96 -1.89 1.45 -5.13
CA GLY A 96 -1.40 2.62 -4.40
C GLY A 96 0.09 2.52 -4.11
N PHE A 97 0.57 1.34 -3.69
CA PHE A 97 1.99 1.09 -3.46
C PHE A 97 2.84 1.42 -4.68
N ILE A 98 2.40 1.03 -5.87
CA ILE A 98 3.12 1.29 -7.12
C ILE A 98 3.03 2.75 -7.51
N PHE A 99 1.85 3.35 -7.39
CA PHE A 99 1.66 4.76 -7.68
C PHE A 99 2.61 5.62 -6.83
N ILE A 100 2.65 5.38 -5.51
CA ILE A 100 3.54 6.09 -4.57
C ILE A 100 5.02 5.84 -4.91
N ARG A 101 5.39 4.62 -5.29
CA ARG A 101 6.77 4.31 -5.64
C ARG A 101 7.25 5.07 -6.87
N ILE A 102 6.37 5.34 -7.83
CA ILE A 102 6.67 6.11 -9.03
C ILE A 102 6.58 7.62 -8.74
N ASN A 103 5.64 8.00 -7.89
CA ASN A 103 5.34 9.39 -7.53
C ASN A 103 5.24 9.55 -6.02
N PRO A 104 6.39 9.59 -5.32
CA PRO A 104 6.40 9.72 -3.87
C PRO A 104 6.01 11.13 -3.39
N SER A 105 5.83 12.07 -4.31
CA SER A 105 5.40 13.45 -4.05
C SER A 105 4.49 13.92 -5.17
N PHE A 106 3.33 14.47 -4.83
CA PHE A 106 2.38 15.05 -5.79
C PHE A 106 1.54 16.15 -5.14
N HIS A 107 1.10 17.10 -5.97
CA HIS A 107 0.31 18.23 -5.51
C HIS A 107 -1.13 17.84 -5.24
N LEU A 108 -1.68 18.26 -4.08
CA LEU A 108 -3.09 18.05 -3.75
C LEU A 108 -3.92 19.22 -4.29
N HIS A 109 -4.88 18.91 -5.15
CA HIS A 109 -5.90 19.90 -5.55
C HIS A 109 -6.86 20.19 -4.40
N GLU A 110 -7.61 21.28 -4.49
CA GLU A 110 -8.41 21.85 -3.40
C GLU A 110 -9.29 20.82 -2.67
N GLU A 111 -10.00 19.95 -3.39
CA GLU A 111 -10.88 18.94 -2.80
C GLU A 111 -10.08 17.85 -2.08
N SER A 112 -9.03 17.33 -2.71
CA SER A 112 -8.12 16.34 -2.12
C SER A 112 -7.37 16.90 -0.91
N LEU A 113 -6.93 18.15 -0.99
CA LEU A 113 -6.27 18.84 0.12
C LEU A 113 -7.19 18.98 1.32
N ARG A 114 -8.46 19.36 1.09
CA ARG A 114 -9.46 19.44 2.16
C ARG A 114 -9.67 18.09 2.82
N LEU A 115 -9.87 17.03 2.03
CA LEU A 115 -10.06 15.68 2.52
C LEU A 115 -8.90 15.21 3.39
N MET A 116 -7.66 15.34 2.90
CA MET A 116 -6.46 14.97 3.66
C MET A 116 -6.28 15.83 4.93
N ASN A 117 -6.67 17.11 4.91
CA ASN A 117 -6.64 17.99 6.08
C ASN A 117 -7.63 17.55 7.16
N ASP A 118 -8.83 17.14 6.76
CA ASP A 118 -9.85 16.63 7.69
C ASP A 118 -9.36 15.34 8.36
N ASP A 119 -8.73 14.44 7.62
CA ASP A 119 -8.13 13.22 8.15
C ASP A 119 -7.00 13.50 9.14
N PHE A 120 -6.06 14.38 8.80
CA PHE A 120 -4.95 14.75 9.71
C PHE A 120 -5.48 15.43 10.96
N THR A 121 -6.52 16.25 10.87
CA THR A 121 -7.20 16.85 12.00
C THR A 121 -7.87 15.80 12.89
N LEU A 122 -8.52 14.81 12.26
CA LEU A 122 -9.12 13.69 12.98
C LEU A 122 -8.06 12.86 13.71
N PHE A 123 -6.95 12.51 13.05
CA PHE A 123 -5.82 11.85 13.71
C PHE A 123 -5.33 12.62 14.92
N ARG A 124 -5.08 13.93 14.77
CA ARG A 124 -4.62 14.81 15.86
C ARG A 124 -5.59 14.74 17.04
N SER A 125 -6.87 14.90 16.78
CA SER A 125 -7.89 14.91 17.82
C SER A 125 -7.96 13.57 18.59
N ARG A 126 -7.63 12.44 17.95
CA ARG A 126 -7.66 11.11 18.60
C ARG A 126 -6.35 10.75 19.28
N LEU A 127 -5.22 11.11 18.69
CA LEU A 127 -3.90 10.88 19.27
C LEU A 127 -3.67 11.71 20.54
N ASP A 128 -4.15 12.97 20.56
CA ASP A 128 -4.04 13.87 21.72
C ASP A 128 -4.97 13.47 22.90
N GLN A 129 -5.92 12.55 22.71
CA GLN A 129 -6.77 12.07 23.79
C GLN A 129 -5.99 11.22 24.81
N PRO A 130 -6.38 11.23 26.08
CA PRO A 130 -5.83 10.34 27.09
C PRO A 130 -5.91 8.88 26.68
N GLN A 131 -5.05 8.05 27.28
CA GLN A 131 -5.09 6.60 27.03
C GLN A 131 -6.41 6.02 27.54
N THR A 132 -7.11 5.29 26.66
CA THR A 132 -8.35 4.55 26.96
C THR A 132 -8.23 3.12 26.48
N PRO A 133 -9.04 2.16 26.99
CA PRO A 133 -8.97 0.77 26.54
C PRO A 133 -9.18 0.57 25.02
N PHE A 134 -9.88 1.50 24.36
CA PHE A 134 -10.21 1.41 22.93
C PHE A 134 -9.45 2.42 22.06
N LYS A 135 -8.43 3.09 22.60
CA LYS A 135 -7.72 4.15 21.85
C LYS A 135 -7.07 3.61 20.59
N GLU A 136 -6.43 2.44 20.66
CA GLU A 136 -5.76 1.84 19.51
C GLU A 136 -6.75 1.44 18.42
N GLU A 137 -7.90 0.84 18.76
CA GLU A 137 -8.95 0.48 17.83
C GLU A 137 -9.55 1.72 17.16
N VAL A 138 -9.78 2.79 17.91
CA VAL A 138 -10.27 4.06 17.36
C VAL A 138 -9.28 4.63 16.35
N ILE A 139 -7.99 4.71 16.71
CA ILE A 139 -6.95 5.17 15.78
C ILE A 139 -6.86 4.28 14.55
N GLY A 140 -7.00 2.96 14.73
CA GLY A 140 -7.05 2.01 13.62
C GLY A 140 -8.22 2.24 12.67
N ARG A 141 -9.41 2.60 13.18
CA ARG A 141 -10.55 2.96 12.33
C ARG A 141 -10.33 4.29 11.60
N VAL A 142 -9.71 5.25 12.26
CA VAL A 142 -9.30 6.51 11.61
C VAL A 142 -8.28 6.21 10.50
N MET A 143 -7.34 5.30 10.71
CA MET A 143 -6.40 4.86 9.69
C MET A 143 -7.12 4.21 8.49
N GLN A 144 -8.15 3.40 8.74
CA GLN A 144 -8.94 2.82 7.65
C GLN A 144 -9.64 3.89 6.80
N ILE A 145 -10.25 4.89 7.44
CA ILE A 145 -10.88 6.03 6.74
C ILE A 145 -9.83 6.73 5.88
N PHE A 146 -8.72 7.15 6.48
CA PHE A 146 -7.61 7.80 5.80
C PHE A 146 -7.11 7.00 4.59
N LEU A 147 -6.98 5.67 4.69
CA LEU A 147 -6.53 4.84 3.57
C LEU A 147 -7.55 4.79 2.43
N TYR A 148 -8.86 4.81 2.72
CA TYR A 148 -9.90 4.91 1.68
C TYR A 148 -9.89 6.29 1.02
N ASP A 149 -9.71 7.36 1.79
CA ASP A 149 -9.67 8.72 1.29
C ASP A 149 -8.39 8.96 0.48
N LEU A 150 -7.26 8.48 0.96
CA LEU A 150 -5.99 8.46 0.23
C LEU A 150 -6.12 7.70 -1.10
N TRP A 151 -6.87 6.58 -1.09
CA TRP A 151 -7.16 5.85 -2.30
C TRP A 151 -8.02 6.67 -3.30
N THR A 152 -9.00 7.41 -2.81
CA THR A 152 -9.82 8.31 -3.64
C THR A 152 -8.94 9.35 -4.32
N VAL A 153 -8.02 9.96 -3.57
CA VAL A 153 -7.01 10.89 -4.12
C VAL A 153 -6.14 10.21 -5.19
N TYR A 154 -5.62 9.00 -4.92
CA TYR A 154 -4.81 8.29 -5.91
C TYR A 154 -5.58 7.96 -7.18
N SER A 155 -6.83 7.55 -7.08
CA SER A 155 -7.61 7.18 -8.25
C SER A 155 -7.85 8.35 -9.19
N GLN A 156 -7.98 9.56 -8.65
CA GLN A 156 -8.08 10.80 -9.41
C GLN A 156 -6.75 11.13 -10.11
N GLU A 157 -5.64 11.08 -9.37
CA GLU A 157 -4.30 11.34 -9.90
C GLU A 157 -3.88 10.30 -10.95
N MET A 158 -4.16 9.01 -10.71
CA MET A 158 -3.86 7.93 -11.67
C MET A 158 -4.61 8.09 -12.99
N THR A 159 -5.81 8.66 -12.99
CA THR A 159 -6.59 8.89 -14.20
C THR A 159 -5.97 9.99 -15.06
N GLN A 160 -5.24 10.93 -14.46
CA GLN A 160 -4.54 12.02 -15.13
C GLN A 160 -3.12 11.65 -15.60
N MET A 161 -2.58 10.54 -15.09
CA MET A 161 -1.23 10.12 -15.44
C MET A 161 -1.19 9.27 -16.71
N GLU A 162 -0.80 9.87 -17.82
CA GLU A 162 -0.13 9.15 -18.90
C GLU A 162 1.30 8.83 -18.43
N THR A 163 1.52 7.64 -17.84
CA THR A 163 2.90 7.28 -17.49
C THR A 163 3.71 7.13 -18.77
N THR A 164 4.71 7.95 -18.94
CA THR A 164 5.70 7.85 -20.04
C THR A 164 6.63 6.63 -19.84
N ASP A 165 6.68 6.07 -18.62
CA ASP A 165 7.48 4.87 -18.31
C ASP A 165 6.78 3.60 -18.83
N ASN A 166 7.36 2.99 -19.85
CA ASN A 166 6.88 1.76 -20.46
C ASN A 166 6.85 0.58 -19.46
N ALA A 167 7.81 0.50 -18.54
CA ALA A 167 7.88 -0.56 -17.54
C ALA A 167 6.71 -0.43 -16.54
N ALA A 168 6.44 0.76 -16.05
CA ALA A 168 5.30 1.03 -15.17
C ALA A 168 3.97 0.69 -15.86
N ARG A 169 3.81 1.07 -17.14
CA ARG A 169 2.61 0.75 -17.92
C ARG A 169 2.39 -0.76 -18.11
N ILE A 170 3.45 -1.50 -18.43
CA ILE A 170 3.40 -2.96 -18.54
C ILE A 170 3.00 -3.56 -17.20
N PHE A 171 3.59 -3.09 -16.12
CA PHE A 171 3.35 -3.62 -14.79
C PHE A 171 1.92 -3.33 -14.29
N LEU A 172 1.38 -2.14 -14.49
CA LEU A 172 -0.01 -1.82 -14.18
C LEU A 172 -1.00 -2.68 -14.96
N ARG A 173 -0.74 -2.91 -16.26
CA ARG A 173 -1.54 -3.84 -17.08
C ARG A 173 -1.44 -5.28 -16.56
N PHE A 174 -0.25 -5.72 -16.17
CA PHE A 174 -0.04 -7.03 -15.54
C PHE A 174 -0.90 -7.18 -14.28
N LEU A 175 -0.85 -6.22 -13.35
CA LEU A 175 -1.66 -6.29 -12.13
C LEU A 175 -3.17 -6.31 -12.40
N SER A 176 -3.63 -5.53 -13.37
CA SER A 176 -5.05 -5.55 -13.78
C SER A 176 -5.47 -6.92 -14.33
N LEU A 177 -4.58 -7.58 -15.07
CA LEU A 177 -4.81 -8.95 -15.55
C LEU A 177 -4.79 -9.96 -14.40
N VAL A 178 -3.85 -9.85 -13.46
CA VAL A 178 -3.79 -10.73 -12.27
C VAL A 178 -5.06 -10.58 -11.45
N GLN A 179 -5.51 -9.37 -11.18
CA GLN A 179 -6.75 -9.12 -10.45
C GLN A 179 -7.96 -9.79 -11.11
N ARG A 180 -8.05 -9.75 -12.44
CA ARG A 180 -9.15 -10.35 -13.20
C ARG A 180 -9.09 -11.86 -13.23
N ASP A 181 -7.90 -12.43 -13.39
CA ASP A 181 -7.73 -13.82 -13.84
C ASP A 181 -7.10 -14.74 -12.77
N CYS A 182 -6.60 -14.24 -11.63
CA CYS A 182 -5.81 -15.01 -10.65
C CYS A 182 -6.54 -16.22 -10.05
N ARG A 183 -7.87 -16.21 -10.02
CA ARG A 183 -8.66 -17.38 -9.60
C ARG A 183 -8.47 -18.56 -10.55
N ARG A 184 -8.24 -18.30 -11.84
CA ARG A 184 -8.09 -19.32 -12.91
C ARG A 184 -6.64 -19.51 -13.33
N GLN A 185 -5.87 -18.44 -13.40
CA GLN A 185 -4.53 -18.40 -13.98
C GLN A 185 -3.50 -18.00 -12.90
N ARG A 186 -2.54 -18.89 -12.66
CA ARG A 186 -1.53 -18.71 -11.60
C ARG A 186 -0.09 -18.76 -12.13
N ASP A 187 0.06 -18.92 -13.45
CA ASP A 187 1.36 -18.99 -14.11
C ASP A 187 1.74 -17.65 -14.73
N VAL A 188 2.98 -17.22 -14.51
CA VAL A 188 3.57 -16.02 -15.12
C VAL A 188 3.51 -16.06 -16.63
N ALA A 189 3.65 -17.27 -17.24
CA ALA A 189 3.62 -17.44 -18.69
C ALA A 189 2.31 -16.95 -19.29
N TYR A 190 1.17 -17.28 -18.70
CA TYR A 190 -0.13 -16.80 -19.16
C TYR A 190 -0.19 -15.26 -19.28
N TYR A 191 0.21 -14.57 -18.22
CA TYR A 191 0.17 -13.10 -18.19
C TYR A 191 1.16 -12.49 -19.17
N ALA A 192 2.32 -13.10 -19.32
CA ALA A 192 3.33 -12.67 -20.28
C ALA A 192 2.82 -12.80 -21.71
N ASP A 193 2.16 -13.92 -22.05
CA ASP A 193 1.55 -14.15 -23.36
C ASP A 193 0.46 -13.13 -23.68
N VAL A 194 -0.44 -12.84 -22.72
CA VAL A 194 -1.49 -11.81 -22.88
C VAL A 194 -0.90 -10.42 -23.09
N LEU A 195 0.27 -10.14 -22.49
CA LEU A 195 0.98 -8.88 -22.65
C LEU A 195 1.90 -8.85 -23.88
N CYS A 196 2.00 -9.95 -24.66
CA CYS A 196 2.88 -10.11 -25.79
C CYS A 196 4.37 -9.89 -25.46
N ILE A 197 4.81 -10.39 -24.28
CA ILE A 197 6.20 -10.32 -23.80
C ILE A 197 6.66 -11.67 -23.25
N THR A 198 7.95 -11.82 -22.96
CA THR A 198 8.46 -13.05 -22.35
C THR A 198 8.23 -13.09 -20.83
N PRO A 199 8.03 -14.28 -20.21
CA PRO A 199 7.92 -14.42 -18.75
C PRO A 199 9.12 -13.82 -17.99
N LYS A 200 10.32 -13.98 -18.55
CA LYS A 200 11.56 -13.42 -18.00
C LYS A 200 11.50 -11.88 -17.97
N TYR A 201 11.06 -11.27 -19.08
CA TYR A 201 10.95 -9.81 -19.18
C TYR A 201 9.85 -9.27 -18.25
N LEU A 202 8.69 -9.95 -18.17
CA LEU A 202 7.64 -9.59 -17.23
C LEU A 202 8.14 -9.61 -15.79
N SER A 203 8.87 -10.66 -15.38
CA SER A 203 9.45 -10.75 -14.04
C SER A 203 10.53 -9.69 -13.78
N GLN A 204 11.30 -9.31 -14.81
CA GLN A 204 12.29 -8.24 -14.72
C GLN A 204 11.60 -6.86 -14.57
N VAL A 205 10.59 -6.57 -15.36
CA VAL A 205 9.76 -5.36 -15.26
C VAL A 205 9.11 -5.28 -13.87
N SER A 206 8.51 -6.37 -13.41
CA SER A 206 7.90 -6.45 -12.08
C SER A 206 8.91 -6.10 -10.99
N ARG A 207 10.11 -6.70 -11.00
CA ARG A 207 11.16 -6.37 -10.02
C ARG A 207 11.65 -4.94 -10.12
N SER A 208 11.80 -4.39 -11.32
CA SER A 208 12.28 -3.01 -11.48
C SER A 208 11.28 -1.98 -10.95
N VAL A 209 9.99 -2.24 -11.13
CA VAL A 209 8.91 -1.32 -10.71
C VAL A 209 8.52 -1.52 -9.25
N SER A 210 8.41 -2.77 -8.78
CA SER A 210 7.85 -3.08 -7.46
C SER A 210 8.83 -3.71 -6.46
N GLY A 211 10.02 -4.07 -6.90
CA GLY A 211 10.98 -4.83 -6.09
C GLY A 211 10.70 -6.34 -6.03
N LEU A 212 9.50 -6.79 -6.43
CA LEU A 212 9.07 -8.18 -6.37
C LEU A 212 8.92 -8.79 -7.78
N PRO A 213 9.22 -10.09 -7.97
CA PRO A 213 8.98 -10.77 -9.23
C PRO A 213 7.48 -10.96 -9.49
N ALA A 214 7.10 -11.16 -10.75
CA ALA A 214 5.71 -11.35 -11.16
C ALA A 214 5.00 -12.51 -10.43
N SER A 215 5.73 -13.62 -10.17
CA SER A 215 5.20 -14.78 -9.45
C SER A 215 4.73 -14.46 -8.03
N GLU A 216 5.43 -13.57 -7.32
CA GLU A 216 5.05 -13.16 -5.97
C GLU A 216 3.77 -12.32 -5.98
N TRP A 217 3.62 -11.43 -6.97
CA TRP A 217 2.38 -10.67 -7.14
C TRP A 217 1.18 -11.58 -7.45
N ILE A 218 1.36 -12.57 -8.32
CA ILE A 218 0.30 -13.56 -8.60
C ILE A 218 -0.06 -14.31 -7.32
N THR A 219 0.95 -14.81 -6.59
CA THR A 219 0.75 -15.52 -5.30
C THR A 219 -0.01 -14.64 -4.31
N TYR A 220 0.36 -13.39 -4.21
CA TYR A 220 -0.28 -12.41 -3.34
C TYR A 220 -1.78 -12.26 -3.62
N TYR A 221 -2.16 -12.01 -4.90
CA TYR A 221 -3.56 -11.88 -5.29
C TYR A 221 -4.35 -13.18 -5.10
N VAL A 222 -3.74 -14.31 -5.42
CA VAL A 222 -4.36 -15.63 -5.21
C VAL A 222 -4.61 -15.88 -3.72
N THR A 223 -3.64 -15.53 -2.86
CA THR A 223 -3.78 -15.65 -1.41
C THR A 223 -4.93 -14.81 -0.89
N PHE A 224 -5.00 -13.55 -1.32
CA PHE A 224 -6.07 -12.63 -0.93
C PHE A 224 -7.45 -13.17 -1.32
N GLU A 225 -7.64 -13.57 -2.57
CA GLU A 225 -8.91 -14.13 -3.06
C GLU A 225 -9.29 -15.40 -2.29
N LEU A 226 -8.32 -16.26 -2.04
CA LEU A 226 -8.51 -17.50 -1.31
C LEU A 226 -8.93 -17.25 0.15
N VAL A 227 -8.25 -16.36 0.85
CA VAL A 227 -8.55 -15.99 2.25
C VAL A 227 -9.96 -15.40 2.35
N ASN A 228 -10.34 -14.50 1.44
CA ASN A 228 -11.69 -13.93 1.42
C ASN A 228 -12.77 -15.01 1.23
N LEU A 229 -12.55 -15.94 0.30
CA LEU A 229 -13.47 -17.03 0.06
C LEU A 229 -13.54 -18.03 1.22
N LEU A 230 -12.41 -18.29 1.90
CA LEU A 230 -12.38 -19.16 3.09
C LEU A 230 -13.04 -18.53 4.30
N ASN A 231 -12.97 -17.21 4.47
CA ASN A 231 -13.63 -16.48 5.56
C ASN A 231 -15.15 -16.40 5.36
N ASP A 232 -15.65 -16.56 4.16
CA ASP A 232 -17.10 -16.62 3.89
C ASP A 232 -17.66 -17.97 4.31
N GLN A 233 -18.20 -18.01 5.52
CA GLN A 233 -18.79 -19.21 6.12
C GLN A 233 -20.04 -19.73 5.39
N SER A 234 -20.65 -18.93 4.51
CA SER A 234 -21.78 -19.37 3.69
C SER A 234 -21.37 -20.36 2.59
N LYS A 235 -20.06 -20.46 2.28
CA LYS A 235 -19.51 -21.31 1.23
C LYS A 235 -18.89 -22.58 1.79
N THR A 236 -19.17 -23.69 1.16
CA THR A 236 -18.47 -24.96 1.39
C THR A 236 -17.06 -24.93 0.78
N PHE A 237 -16.16 -25.79 1.24
CA PHE A 237 -14.82 -25.91 0.66
C PHE A 237 -14.85 -26.37 -0.81
N THR A 238 -15.87 -27.14 -1.21
CA THR A 238 -16.07 -27.54 -2.61
C THR A 238 -16.40 -26.31 -3.46
N GLU A 239 -17.34 -25.48 -3.01
CA GLU A 239 -17.69 -24.23 -3.72
C GLU A 239 -16.50 -23.29 -3.81
N VAL A 240 -15.68 -23.18 -2.75
CA VAL A 240 -14.45 -22.37 -2.79
C VAL A 240 -13.46 -22.95 -3.81
N ALA A 241 -13.29 -24.27 -3.85
CA ALA A 241 -12.44 -24.94 -4.83
C ALA A 241 -12.92 -24.69 -6.27
N ASP A 242 -14.22 -24.75 -6.51
CA ASP A 242 -14.83 -24.47 -7.82
C ASP A 242 -14.68 -23.00 -8.22
N LEU A 243 -14.90 -22.06 -7.31
CA LEU A 243 -14.69 -20.62 -7.54
C LEU A 243 -13.24 -20.27 -7.83
N MET A 244 -12.32 -21.02 -7.24
CA MET A 244 -10.88 -20.90 -7.49
C MET A 244 -10.41 -21.79 -8.65
N HIS A 245 -11.35 -22.44 -9.38
CA HIS A 245 -11.08 -23.28 -10.52
C HIS A 245 -10.04 -24.40 -10.28
N PHE A 246 -10.17 -25.11 -9.16
CA PHE A 246 -9.41 -26.33 -8.91
C PHE A 246 -10.18 -27.55 -9.47
N GLU A 247 -9.47 -28.44 -10.14
CA GLU A 247 -10.07 -29.65 -10.73
C GLU A 247 -10.54 -30.66 -9.66
N THR A 248 -9.87 -30.68 -8.51
CA THR A 248 -10.21 -31.60 -7.41
C THR A 248 -10.05 -30.95 -6.04
N ALA A 249 -10.90 -31.35 -5.09
CA ALA A 249 -10.81 -30.93 -3.69
C ALA A 249 -9.43 -31.27 -3.04
N SER A 250 -8.83 -32.39 -3.45
CA SER A 250 -7.50 -32.80 -2.96
C SER A 250 -6.39 -31.87 -3.45
N HIS A 251 -6.48 -31.41 -4.70
CA HIS A 251 -5.54 -30.43 -5.24
C HIS A 251 -5.70 -29.08 -4.54
N PHE A 252 -6.95 -28.63 -4.37
CA PHE A 252 -7.29 -27.43 -3.61
C PHE A 252 -6.70 -27.47 -2.19
N SER A 253 -6.97 -28.52 -1.41
CA SER A 253 -6.50 -28.62 -0.03
C SER A 253 -4.97 -28.60 0.09
N ARG A 254 -4.26 -29.28 -0.82
CA ARG A 254 -2.79 -29.24 -0.87
C ARG A 254 -2.27 -27.86 -1.23
N TYR A 255 -2.93 -27.19 -2.15
CA TYR A 255 -2.55 -25.82 -2.56
C TYR A 255 -2.73 -24.85 -1.40
N VAL A 256 -3.87 -24.88 -0.72
CA VAL A 256 -4.15 -24.05 0.47
C VAL A 256 -3.10 -24.28 1.55
N LYS A 257 -2.81 -25.57 1.88
CA LYS A 257 -1.80 -25.91 2.89
C LYS A 257 -0.41 -25.42 2.52
N LYS A 258 -0.04 -25.50 1.23
CA LYS A 258 1.24 -24.95 0.74
C LYS A 258 1.31 -23.43 0.87
N LEU A 259 0.19 -22.74 0.62
CA LEU A 259 0.13 -21.28 0.54
C LEU A 259 -0.02 -20.64 1.93
N LEU A 260 -0.90 -21.18 2.78
CA LEU A 260 -1.25 -20.63 4.10
C LEU A 260 -0.56 -21.37 5.27
N GLY A 261 0.14 -22.48 5.02
CA GLY A 261 0.76 -23.31 6.05
C GLY A 261 -0.20 -24.29 6.73
N GLU A 262 -1.50 -24.18 6.50
CA GLU A 262 -2.56 -24.95 7.14
C GLU A 262 -3.64 -25.39 6.16
N SER A 263 -4.45 -26.39 6.52
CA SER A 263 -5.55 -26.85 5.67
C SER A 263 -6.73 -25.86 5.68
N PRO A 264 -7.65 -25.92 4.68
CA PRO A 264 -8.84 -25.07 4.65
C PRO A 264 -9.69 -25.16 5.93
N SER A 265 -9.80 -26.36 6.52
CA SER A 265 -10.57 -26.56 7.75
C SER A 265 -9.88 -26.00 8.99
N GLU A 266 -8.55 -26.14 9.09
CA GLU A 266 -7.75 -25.53 10.17
C GLU A 266 -7.83 -24.02 10.10
N PHE A 267 -7.73 -23.43 8.89
CA PHE A 267 -7.83 -21.99 8.68
C PHE A 267 -9.20 -21.44 9.12
N ARG A 268 -10.30 -22.10 8.77
CA ARG A 268 -11.67 -21.63 9.06
C ARG A 268 -12.08 -21.77 10.52
N ASN A 269 -11.41 -22.63 11.28
CA ASN A 269 -11.73 -22.90 12.69
C ASN A 269 -10.95 -22.02 13.68
N LYS A 270 -10.16 -21.06 13.20
CA LYS A 270 -9.50 -20.02 14.00
C LYS A 270 -10.47 -18.87 14.28
#